data_1e17d5823f52b085b76c87d7d4216584
#
_entry.id   1e17d5823f52b085b76c87d7d4216584
#
_cell.length_a   1.000
_cell.length_b   1.000
_cell.length_c   1.000
_cell.angle_alpha   90.00
_cell.angle_beta   90.00
_cell.angle_gamma   90.00
#
_symmetry.space_group_name_H-M   'P 1'
#
loop_
_entity.id
_entity.type
_entity.pdbx_description
1 polymer ?
#
loop_
_entity_poly.entity_id
_entity_poly.type
_entity_poly.pdbx_seq_one_letter_code
_entity_poly.pdbx_strand_id
1 'polypeptide(L)'
;MIFQQDEIFAHSFLVTKDLYKGFIELFGDKNPLHVDDTFAMAKGFHGKVMHGNILGGFLSYFIGECLPTKDVIIHSQTIQYKHAIYLNDILAFEAKVYGIHESVNAVEFIFTFRNAESKIIAKGLFQIGIFV
;
A
#
# COMPACT_ATOMS: atom_id res chain seq x y z
N MET A 1 -5.54 -15.13 -20.64
CA MET A 1 -4.99 -14.39 -19.46
C MET A 1 -5.95 -14.53 -18.27
N ILE A 2 -5.44 -14.86 -17.11
CA ILE A 2 -6.24 -15.06 -15.90
C ILE A 2 -6.89 -13.76 -15.38
N PHE A 3 -6.33 -12.61 -15.73
CA PHE A 3 -6.87 -11.30 -15.39
C PHE A 3 -7.73 -10.75 -16.51
N GLN A 4 -8.73 -9.94 -16.17
CA GLN A 4 -9.58 -9.25 -17.13
C GLN A 4 -9.42 -7.76 -17.00
N GLN A 5 -9.53 -7.05 -18.13
CA GLN A 5 -9.49 -5.58 -18.15
C GLN A 5 -10.57 -5.02 -17.21
N ASP A 6 -10.20 -4.03 -16.40
CA ASP A 6 -11.06 -3.35 -15.44
C ASP A 6 -11.54 -4.22 -14.26
N GLU A 7 -11.00 -5.41 -14.12
CA GLU A 7 -11.28 -6.26 -12.94
C GLU A 7 -10.82 -5.58 -11.66
N ILE A 8 -11.65 -5.62 -10.62
CA ILE A 8 -11.40 -4.93 -9.35
C ILE A 8 -11.14 -5.95 -8.25
N PHE A 9 -10.09 -5.69 -7.47
CA PHE A 9 -9.75 -6.43 -6.26
C PHE A 9 -9.82 -5.48 -5.09
N ALA A 10 -10.34 -5.95 -3.96
CA ALA A 10 -10.46 -5.16 -2.75
C ALA A 10 -9.92 -5.92 -1.54
N HIS A 11 -9.33 -5.21 -0.61
CA HIS A 11 -8.84 -5.76 0.64
C HIS A 11 -8.84 -4.68 1.72
N SER A 12 -8.97 -5.09 2.99
CA SER A 12 -8.93 -4.17 4.12
C SER A 12 -7.64 -4.42 4.92
N PHE A 13 -6.94 -3.34 5.26
CA PHE A 13 -5.70 -3.42 6.05
C PHE A 13 -5.85 -2.62 7.34
N LEU A 14 -5.33 -3.17 8.43
CA LEU A 14 -5.24 -2.49 9.72
C LEU A 14 -3.79 -2.10 9.98
N VAL A 15 -3.55 -0.82 10.28
CA VAL A 15 -2.23 -0.32 10.67
C VAL A 15 -2.01 -0.63 12.15
N THR A 16 -1.48 -1.80 12.44
CA THR A 16 -1.34 -2.31 13.80
C THR A 16 -0.11 -1.75 14.50
N LYS A 17 -0.14 -1.82 15.83
CA LYS A 17 1.02 -1.50 16.66
C LYS A 17 2.22 -2.39 16.32
N ASP A 18 1.98 -3.66 16.04
CA ASP A 18 3.04 -4.61 15.69
C ASP A 18 3.70 -4.25 14.36
N LEU A 19 2.93 -3.82 13.35
CA LEU A 19 3.49 -3.32 12.09
C LEU A 19 4.36 -2.09 12.33
N TYR A 20 3.87 -1.15 13.13
CA TYR A 20 4.59 0.08 13.45
C TYR A 20 5.91 -0.22 14.18
N LYS A 21 5.84 -1.01 15.24
CA LYS A 21 7.04 -1.39 16.02
C LYS A 21 8.02 -2.20 15.20
N GLY A 22 7.50 -3.16 14.42
CA GLY A 22 8.32 -4.01 13.56
C GLY A 22 9.04 -3.20 12.49
N PHE A 23 8.39 -2.21 11.90
CA PHE A 23 9.02 -1.33 10.92
C PHE A 23 10.21 -0.58 11.54
N ILE A 24 10.02 0.01 12.73
CA ILE A 24 11.10 0.71 13.42
C ILE A 24 12.24 -0.24 13.78
N GLU A 25 11.91 -1.41 14.31
CA GLU A 25 12.91 -2.38 14.74
C GLU A 25 13.75 -2.87 13.57
N LEU A 26 13.11 -3.16 12.43
CA LEU A 26 13.80 -3.75 11.28
C LEU A 26 14.54 -2.72 10.44
N PHE A 27 13.99 -1.52 10.27
CA PHE A 27 14.57 -0.51 9.39
C PHE A 27 15.23 0.66 10.12
N GLY A 28 14.95 0.85 11.40
CA GLY A 28 15.62 1.84 12.24
C GLY A 28 15.19 3.29 12.02
N ASP A 29 14.11 3.54 11.25
CA ASP A 29 13.65 4.91 10.99
C ASP A 29 12.91 5.47 12.20
N LYS A 30 13.62 6.26 13.00
CA LYS A 30 13.11 6.91 14.21
C LYS A 30 13.01 8.43 14.03
N ASN A 31 12.72 8.89 12.81
CA ASN A 31 12.48 10.30 12.58
C ASN A 31 11.39 10.80 13.55
N PRO A 32 11.56 11.98 14.17
CA PRO A 32 10.60 12.50 15.14
C PRO A 32 9.15 12.51 14.68
N LEU A 33 8.91 12.69 13.38
CA LEU A 33 7.56 12.63 12.82
C LEU A 33 6.88 11.28 13.13
N HIS A 34 7.64 10.21 13.20
CA HIS A 34 7.14 8.85 13.40
C HIS A 34 7.10 8.43 14.88
N VAL A 35 7.86 9.09 15.76
CA VAL A 35 8.02 8.60 17.13
C VAL A 35 7.66 9.61 18.21
N ASP A 36 7.43 10.88 17.87
CA ASP A 36 7.20 11.97 18.82
C ASP A 36 5.89 12.70 18.48
N ASP A 37 4.86 12.45 19.30
CA ASP A 37 3.55 13.09 19.13
C ASP A 37 3.64 14.62 19.20
N THR A 38 4.43 15.17 20.11
CA THR A 38 4.57 16.62 20.27
C THR A 38 5.17 17.23 19.02
N PHE A 39 6.21 16.62 18.47
CA PHE A 39 6.82 17.06 17.22
C PHE A 39 5.82 17.05 16.06
N ALA A 40 5.11 15.93 15.89
CA ALA A 40 4.13 15.77 14.81
C ALA A 40 3.00 16.78 14.92
N MET A 41 2.46 16.97 16.12
CA MET A 41 1.39 17.94 16.38
C MET A 41 1.82 19.37 16.09
N ALA A 42 3.07 19.72 16.41
CA ALA A 42 3.64 21.04 16.07
C ALA A 42 3.74 21.26 14.56
N LYS A 43 3.76 20.20 13.76
CA LYS A 43 3.77 20.27 12.29
C LYS A 43 2.38 20.19 11.68
N GLY A 44 1.32 20.17 12.50
CA GLY A 44 -0.07 20.17 12.02
C GLY A 44 -0.71 18.79 11.89
N PHE A 45 -0.07 17.72 12.37
CA PHE A 45 -0.62 16.37 12.35
C PHE A 45 -1.35 16.07 13.66
N HIS A 46 -2.18 15.02 13.67
CA HIS A 46 -2.96 14.64 14.86
C HIS A 46 -2.12 13.95 15.93
N GLY A 47 -0.95 13.51 15.61
CA GLY A 47 -0.02 12.79 16.44
C GLY A 47 1.04 12.19 15.54
N LYS A 48 1.83 11.26 16.06
CA LYS A 48 2.88 10.63 15.24
C LYS A 48 2.29 9.96 14.02
N VAL A 49 2.93 10.19 12.88
CA VAL A 49 2.54 9.70 11.58
C VAL A 49 3.22 8.36 11.33
N MET A 50 2.47 7.39 10.86
CA MET A 50 3.04 6.07 10.53
C MET A 50 3.92 6.19 9.29
N HIS A 51 4.91 5.30 9.19
CA HIS A 51 5.82 5.26 8.04
C HIS A 51 5.03 4.95 6.77
N GLY A 52 5.18 5.81 5.76
CA GLY A 52 4.47 5.63 4.49
C GLY A 52 4.80 4.30 3.81
N ASN A 53 6.03 3.82 3.97
CA ASN A 53 6.46 2.55 3.36
C ASN A 53 5.79 1.31 3.95
N ILE A 54 5.03 1.42 5.04
CA ILE A 54 4.13 0.35 5.49
C ILE A 54 3.14 0.00 4.38
N LEU A 55 2.69 0.99 3.60
CA LEU A 55 1.79 0.75 2.47
C LEU A 55 2.44 -0.11 1.40
N GLY A 56 3.75 0.01 1.20
CA GLY A 56 4.50 -0.88 0.33
C GLY A 56 4.45 -2.33 0.80
N GLY A 57 4.48 -2.55 2.11
CA GLY A 57 4.28 -3.88 2.69
C GLY A 57 2.88 -4.43 2.42
N PHE A 58 1.85 -3.59 2.51
CA PHE A 58 0.48 -3.98 2.16
C PHE A 58 0.35 -4.33 0.68
N LEU A 59 0.98 -3.56 -0.21
CA LEU A 59 1.03 -3.89 -1.64
C LEU A 59 1.70 -5.25 -1.87
N SER A 60 2.82 -5.49 -1.20
CA SER A 60 3.54 -6.76 -1.30
C SER A 60 2.63 -7.93 -0.89
N TYR A 61 1.93 -7.79 0.23
CA TYR A 61 0.98 -8.80 0.69
C TYR A 61 -0.13 -9.02 -0.33
N PHE A 62 -0.72 -7.94 -0.86
CA PHE A 62 -1.79 -8.04 -1.86
C PHE A 62 -1.32 -8.82 -3.09
N ILE A 63 -0.17 -8.44 -3.63
CA ILE A 63 0.38 -9.07 -4.84
C ILE A 63 0.73 -10.54 -4.58
N GLY A 64 1.35 -10.82 -3.45
CA GLY A 64 1.80 -12.17 -3.14
C GLY A 64 0.70 -13.13 -2.69
N GLU A 65 -0.35 -12.61 -2.03
CA GLU A 65 -1.31 -13.46 -1.34
C GLU A 65 -2.76 -13.32 -1.83
N CYS A 66 -3.13 -12.21 -2.44
CA CYS A 66 -4.54 -11.93 -2.78
C CYS A 66 -4.90 -12.12 -4.24
N LEU A 67 -3.92 -12.26 -5.13
CA LEU A 67 -4.17 -12.46 -6.55
C LEU A 67 -4.52 -13.93 -6.85
N PRO A 68 -5.20 -14.19 -8.00
CA PRO A 68 -5.63 -15.54 -8.35
C PRO A 68 -4.49 -16.48 -8.76
N THR A 69 -3.25 -16.00 -8.80
CA THR A 69 -2.07 -16.81 -9.06
C THR A 69 -0.93 -16.42 -8.12
N LYS A 70 -0.10 -17.40 -7.75
CA LYS A 70 1.15 -17.16 -6.99
C LYS A 70 2.36 -16.96 -7.91
N ASP A 71 2.20 -17.17 -9.20
CA ASP A 71 3.27 -17.07 -10.20
C ASP A 71 3.48 -15.63 -10.63
N VAL A 72 3.78 -14.76 -9.68
CA VAL A 72 3.88 -13.31 -9.90
C VAL A 72 5.16 -12.75 -9.32
N ILE A 73 5.63 -11.70 -9.96
CA ILE A 73 6.73 -10.86 -9.45
C ILE A 73 6.39 -9.40 -9.73
N ILE A 74 6.74 -8.54 -8.79
CA ILE A 74 6.56 -7.11 -8.99
C ILE A 74 7.66 -6.56 -9.91
N HIS A 75 7.29 -5.81 -10.94
CA HIS A 75 8.22 -5.13 -11.83
C HIS A 75 8.49 -3.70 -11.37
N SER A 76 7.42 -2.97 -11.04
CA SER A 76 7.52 -1.56 -10.68
C SER A 76 6.31 -1.13 -9.87
N GLN A 77 6.49 -0.07 -9.09
CA GLN A 77 5.38 0.58 -8.40
C GLN A 77 5.67 2.05 -8.19
N THR A 78 4.60 2.84 -8.20
CA THR A 78 4.63 4.24 -7.79
C THR A 78 3.56 4.46 -6.76
N ILE A 79 3.87 5.21 -5.71
CA ILE A 79 2.91 5.57 -4.66
C ILE A 79 2.98 7.07 -4.45
N GLN A 80 1.83 7.72 -4.50
CA GLN A 80 1.69 9.12 -4.12
C GLN A 80 0.96 9.18 -2.79
N TYR A 81 1.58 9.80 -1.79
CA TYR A 81 1.01 9.95 -0.45
C TYR A 81 0.25 11.27 -0.40
N LYS A 82 -1.05 11.21 -0.14
CA LYS A 82 -1.94 12.37 -0.11
C LYS A 82 -2.24 12.87 1.29
N HIS A 83 -2.34 11.93 2.25
CA HIS A 83 -2.61 12.23 3.65
C HIS A 83 -1.83 11.28 4.55
N ALA A 84 -1.61 11.72 5.79
CA ALA A 84 -0.94 10.92 6.81
C ALA A 84 -1.78 9.71 7.19
N ILE A 85 -1.11 8.63 7.56
CA ILE A 85 -1.73 7.46 8.17
C ILE A 85 -1.35 7.42 9.65
N TYR A 86 -2.26 6.91 10.47
CA TYR A 86 -2.10 6.86 11.91
C TYR A 86 -2.25 5.44 12.45
N LEU A 87 -1.74 5.24 13.64
CA LEU A 87 -1.88 3.95 14.34
C LEU A 87 -3.37 3.58 14.45
N ASN A 88 -3.68 2.33 14.18
CA ASN A 88 -5.03 1.76 14.20
C ASN A 88 -5.94 2.22 13.05
N ASP A 89 -5.43 2.95 12.07
CA ASP A 89 -6.21 3.23 10.87
C ASP A 89 -6.60 1.94 10.16
N ILE A 90 -7.86 1.87 9.73
CA ILE A 90 -8.37 0.82 8.87
C ILE A 90 -8.40 1.39 7.45
N LEU A 91 -7.65 0.74 6.55
CA LEU A 91 -7.47 1.21 5.19
C LEU A 91 -8.21 0.30 4.22
N ALA A 92 -9.11 0.89 3.44
CA ALA A 92 -9.75 0.20 2.33
C ALA A 92 -8.83 0.29 1.11
N PHE A 93 -8.32 -0.84 0.67
CA PHE A 93 -7.48 -0.96 -0.51
C PHE A 93 -8.31 -1.46 -1.69
N GLU A 94 -8.13 -0.82 -2.84
CA GLU A 94 -8.72 -1.27 -4.09
C GLU A 94 -7.69 -1.21 -5.20
N ALA A 95 -7.59 -2.27 -5.99
CA ALA A 95 -6.75 -2.33 -7.17
C ALA A 95 -7.60 -2.74 -8.38
N LYS A 96 -7.41 -2.04 -9.48
CA LYS A 96 -8.12 -2.29 -10.73
C LYS A 96 -7.13 -2.61 -11.84
N VAL A 97 -7.39 -3.65 -12.60
CA VAL A 97 -6.59 -4.00 -13.77
C VAL A 97 -6.69 -2.85 -14.79
N TYR A 98 -5.57 -2.19 -15.05
CA TYR A 98 -5.47 -1.04 -15.93
C TYR A 98 -5.03 -1.42 -17.32
N GLY A 99 -4.08 -2.35 -17.45
CA GLY A 99 -3.55 -2.80 -18.73
C GLY A 99 -3.08 -4.25 -18.68
N ILE A 100 -3.37 -4.99 -19.73
CA ILE A 100 -2.93 -6.37 -19.89
C ILE A 100 -2.03 -6.44 -21.12
N HIS A 101 -0.80 -6.91 -20.92
CA HIS A 101 0.23 -7.01 -21.96
C HIS A 101 0.63 -8.47 -22.13
N GLU A 102 -0.19 -9.23 -22.84
CA GLU A 102 -0.02 -10.69 -22.96
C GLU A 102 1.30 -11.09 -23.60
N SER A 103 1.78 -10.31 -24.58
CA SER A 103 3.03 -10.63 -25.29
C SER A 103 4.26 -10.67 -24.39
N VAL A 104 4.22 -9.98 -23.24
CA VAL A 104 5.31 -9.93 -22.27
C VAL A 104 4.90 -10.44 -20.89
N ASN A 105 3.71 -11.04 -20.77
CA ASN A 105 3.16 -11.58 -19.53
C ASN A 105 3.18 -10.58 -18.39
N ALA A 106 2.73 -9.35 -18.68
CA ALA A 106 2.69 -8.27 -17.69
C ALA A 106 1.27 -7.73 -17.53
N VAL A 107 0.93 -7.32 -16.29
CA VAL A 107 -0.34 -6.70 -15.97
C VAL A 107 -0.08 -5.46 -15.13
N GLU A 108 -0.74 -4.37 -15.49
CA GLU A 108 -0.69 -3.11 -14.74
C GLU A 108 -1.97 -2.92 -13.95
N PHE A 109 -1.82 -2.40 -12.73
CA PHE A 109 -2.94 -2.08 -11.84
C PHE A 109 -2.84 -0.63 -11.41
N ILE A 110 -3.99 0.03 -11.30
CA ILE A 110 -4.11 1.29 -10.54
C ILE A 110 -4.71 0.96 -9.18
N PHE A 111 -4.28 1.65 -8.14
CA PHE A 111 -4.74 1.35 -6.79
C PHE A 111 -4.97 2.61 -5.96
N THR A 112 -5.81 2.47 -4.94
CA THR A 112 -6.05 3.47 -3.92
C THR A 112 -6.07 2.83 -2.54
N PHE A 113 -5.61 3.61 -1.54
CA PHE A 113 -5.87 3.36 -0.14
C PHE A 113 -6.76 4.47 0.37
N ARG A 114 -7.87 4.12 1.03
CA ARG A 114 -8.78 5.09 1.64
C ARG A 114 -8.87 4.83 3.14
N ASN A 115 -8.98 5.90 3.92
CA ASN A 115 -9.22 5.76 5.36
C ASN A 115 -10.70 5.50 5.66
N ALA A 116 -11.06 5.39 6.95
CA ALA A 116 -12.43 5.11 7.37
C ALA A 116 -13.44 6.20 6.95
N GLU A 117 -12.96 7.39 6.63
CA GLU A 117 -13.79 8.51 6.15
C GLU A 117 -13.84 8.55 4.63
N SER A 118 -13.42 7.49 3.96
CA SER A 118 -13.37 7.35 2.50
C SER A 118 -12.42 8.35 1.80
N LYS A 119 -11.50 8.95 2.55
CA LYS A 119 -10.52 9.87 2.03
C LYS A 119 -9.36 9.10 1.41
N ILE A 120 -8.96 9.46 0.19
CA ILE A 120 -7.79 8.84 -0.45
C ILE A 120 -6.54 9.30 0.29
N ILE A 121 -5.86 8.37 0.96
CA ILE A 121 -4.61 8.65 1.66
C ILE A 121 -3.39 8.39 0.79
N ALA A 122 -3.50 7.46 -0.15
CA ALA A 122 -2.45 7.17 -1.13
C ALA A 122 -3.05 6.53 -2.37
N LYS A 123 -2.37 6.73 -3.49
CA LYS A 123 -2.76 6.12 -4.77
C LYS A 123 -1.53 5.90 -5.64
N GLY A 124 -1.66 5.06 -6.64
CA GLY A 124 -0.56 4.81 -7.55
C GLY A 124 -0.83 3.72 -8.56
N LEU A 125 0.26 3.20 -9.07
CA LEU A 125 0.31 2.15 -10.08
C LEU A 125 1.28 1.08 -9.64
N PHE A 126 1.02 -0.17 -10.01
CA PHE A 126 2.05 -1.19 -10.00
C PHE A 126 1.92 -2.10 -11.22
N GLN A 127 3.04 -2.66 -11.64
CA GLN A 127 3.09 -3.65 -12.70
C GLN A 127 3.65 -4.94 -12.15
N ILE A 128 3.00 -6.04 -12.50
CA ILE A 128 3.48 -7.38 -12.19
C ILE A 128 3.84 -8.13 -13.46
N GLY A 129 4.80 -9.04 -13.34
CA GLY A 129 5.04 -10.08 -14.33
C GLY A 129 4.42 -11.37 -13.87
N ILE A 130 3.95 -12.17 -14.82
CA ILE A 130 3.38 -13.48 -14.56
C ILE A 130 4.33 -14.53 -15.12
N PHE A 131 4.76 -15.46 -14.27
CA PHE A 131 5.59 -16.59 -14.70
C PHE A 131 4.72 -17.58 -15.47
N VAL A 132 5.28 -18.09 -16.52
CA VAL A 132 4.63 -19.07 -17.39
C VAL A 132 5.43 -20.36 -17.48
#